data_2d25f5568dc253ff40682fc52058be8c
#
_entry.id   2d25f5568dc253ff40682fc52058be8c
#
_cell.length_a   1.000
_cell.length_b   1.000
_cell.length_c   1.000
_cell.angle_alpha   90.00
_cell.angle_beta   90.00
_cell.angle_gamma   90.00
#
_symmetry.space_group_name_H-M   'P 1'
#
loop_
_entity.id
_entity.type
_entity.pdbx_description
1 polymer ?
#
loop_
_entity_poly.entity_id
_entity_poly.type
_entity_poly.pdbx_seq_one_letter_code
_entity_poly.pdbx_strand_id
1 'polypeptide(L)'
;MWEARAAQGRGAELLEWARSQVLAREPVRRELFRAPQDRVLVLTWWEAATFDAELPELPEPDAELITRPVHRWRFESVEQESVE
;
A
#
# COMPACT_ATOMS: atom_id res chain seq x y z
N MET A 1 1.40 5.67 0.83
CA MET A 1 0.78 4.72 -0.11
C MET A 1 1.84 3.81 -0.70
N TRP A 2 1.49 2.58 -0.87
CA TRP A 2 2.33 1.54 -1.49
C TRP A 2 1.60 1.02 -2.72
N GLU A 3 2.27 0.93 -3.85
CA GLU A 3 1.66 0.42 -5.08
C GLU A 3 2.60 -0.54 -5.77
N ALA A 4 2.08 -1.71 -6.13
CA ALA A 4 2.83 -2.69 -6.89
C ALA A 4 2.02 -3.15 -8.09
N ARG A 5 2.72 -3.53 -9.15
CA ARG A 5 2.11 -4.10 -10.34
C ARG A 5 2.54 -5.55 -10.46
N ALA A 6 1.56 -6.44 -10.40
CA ALA A 6 1.84 -7.87 -10.48
C ALA A 6 2.28 -8.29 -11.88
N ALA A 7 3.02 -9.38 -11.95
CA ALA A 7 3.25 -10.08 -13.20
C ALA A 7 1.91 -10.46 -13.81
N GLN A 8 1.85 -10.59 -15.11
CA GLN A 8 0.59 -10.81 -15.84
C GLN A 8 -0.20 -11.98 -15.25
N GLY A 9 -1.44 -11.70 -14.90
CA GLY A 9 -2.35 -12.71 -14.36
C GLY A 9 -2.15 -13.03 -12.88
N ARG A 10 -1.20 -12.36 -12.18
CA ARG A 10 -0.90 -12.65 -10.79
C ARG A 10 -1.40 -11.59 -9.81
N GLY A 11 -2.35 -10.76 -10.24
CA GLY A 11 -2.89 -9.69 -9.40
C GLY A 11 -3.53 -10.20 -8.12
N ALA A 12 -4.29 -11.29 -8.18
CA ALA A 12 -4.93 -11.88 -7.01
C ALA A 12 -3.90 -12.42 -6.02
N GLU A 13 -2.83 -13.01 -6.51
CA GLU A 13 -1.73 -13.52 -5.67
C GLU A 13 -1.02 -12.37 -4.97
N LEU A 14 -0.76 -11.27 -5.70
CA LEU A 14 -0.15 -10.09 -5.13
C LEU A 14 -1.04 -9.47 -4.04
N LEU A 15 -2.35 -9.42 -4.28
CA LEU A 15 -3.30 -8.91 -3.30
C LEU A 15 -3.27 -9.74 -2.01
N GLU A 16 -3.26 -11.06 -2.11
CA GLU A 16 -3.16 -11.94 -0.95
C GLU A 16 -1.83 -11.76 -0.22
N TRP A 17 -0.74 -11.62 -0.96
CA TRP A 17 0.55 -11.35 -0.34
C TRP A 17 0.51 -10.04 0.45
N ALA A 18 -0.03 -8.98 -0.14
CA ALA A 18 -0.13 -7.68 0.54
C ALA A 18 -1.02 -7.77 1.78
N ARG A 19 -2.15 -8.49 1.67
CA ARG A 19 -3.06 -8.69 2.80
C ARG A 19 -2.39 -9.39 3.97
N SER A 20 -1.48 -10.31 3.70
CA SER A 20 -0.82 -11.10 4.72
C SER A 20 0.31 -10.36 5.46
N GLN A 21 0.73 -9.20 4.98
CA GLN A 21 1.83 -8.47 5.59
C GLN A 21 1.40 -7.84 6.91
N VAL A 22 2.24 -8.01 7.93
CA VAL A 22 2.05 -7.43 9.25
C VAL A 22 3.05 -6.30 9.43
N LEU A 23 2.57 -5.11 9.75
CA LEU A 23 3.43 -3.96 9.97
C LEU A 23 3.95 -3.95 11.39
N ALA A 24 5.15 -3.35 11.61
CA ALA A 24 5.78 -3.30 12.92
C ALA A 24 4.95 -2.54 13.96
N ARG A 25 4.12 -1.60 13.51
CA ARG A 25 3.13 -0.91 14.33
C ARG A 25 1.80 -0.93 13.59
N GLU A 26 0.70 -0.82 14.33
CA GLU A 26 -0.62 -0.83 13.74
C GLU A 26 -1.01 0.57 13.28
N PRO A 27 -1.39 0.75 12.01
CA PRO A 27 -1.87 2.06 11.54
C PRO A 27 -3.27 2.36 12.08
N VAL A 28 -3.67 3.63 12.02
CA VAL A 28 -5.05 4.02 12.36
C VAL A 28 -6.05 3.32 11.44
N ARG A 29 -5.67 3.18 10.17
CA ARG A 29 -6.49 2.53 9.16
C ARG A 29 -5.59 1.95 8.08
N ARG A 30 -6.00 0.84 7.51
CA ARG A 30 -5.33 0.21 6.39
C ARG A 30 -6.39 -0.22 5.38
N GLU A 31 -6.17 0.11 4.12
CA GLU A 31 -7.10 -0.27 3.06
C GLU A 31 -6.34 -0.75 1.85
N LEU A 32 -6.82 -1.83 1.25
CA LEU A 32 -6.22 -2.43 0.06
C LEU A 32 -7.13 -2.18 -1.13
N PHE A 33 -6.52 -1.88 -2.27
CA PHE A 33 -7.23 -1.60 -3.52
C PHE A 33 -6.67 -2.44 -4.65
N ARG A 34 -7.55 -2.76 -5.58
CA ARG A 34 -7.14 -3.32 -6.87
C ARG A 34 -7.34 -2.26 -7.93
N ALA A 35 -6.45 -2.24 -8.91
CA ALA A 35 -6.52 -1.31 -10.02
C ALA A 35 -6.24 -2.05 -11.33
N PRO A 36 -6.61 -1.47 -12.48
CA PRO A 36 -6.33 -2.10 -13.78
C PRO A 36 -4.86 -2.44 -13.96
N GLN A 37 -4.58 -3.39 -14.84
CA GLN A 37 -3.23 -3.85 -15.17
C GLN A 37 -2.56 -4.59 -14.01
N ASP A 38 -3.34 -5.38 -13.26
CA ASP A 38 -2.83 -6.19 -12.15
C ASP A 38 -2.11 -5.36 -11.08
N ARG A 39 -2.57 -4.15 -10.82
CA ARG A 39 -2.00 -3.30 -9.78
C ARG A 39 -2.72 -3.51 -8.45
N VAL A 40 -1.95 -3.43 -7.37
CA VAL A 40 -2.45 -3.49 -6.00
C VAL A 40 -1.91 -2.28 -5.25
N LEU A 41 -2.79 -1.60 -4.54
CA LEU A 41 -2.44 -0.44 -3.74
C LEU A 41 -2.77 -0.71 -2.29
N VAL A 42 -1.91 -0.23 -1.40
CA VAL A 42 -2.16 -0.29 0.05
C VAL A 42 -1.99 1.11 0.61
N LEU A 43 -3.05 1.62 1.21
CA LEU A 43 -3.00 2.88 1.92
C LEU A 43 -3.03 2.61 3.42
N THR A 44 -2.15 3.30 4.14
CA THR A 44 -2.14 3.27 5.59
C THR A 44 -2.23 4.70 6.12
N TRP A 45 -3.00 4.88 7.20
CA TRP A 45 -3.18 6.18 7.83
C TRP A 45 -2.49 6.17 9.19
N TRP A 46 -1.73 7.23 9.46
CA TRP A 46 -0.97 7.38 10.71
C TRP A 46 -1.29 8.75 11.32
N GLU A 47 -1.49 8.79 12.63
CA GLU A 47 -1.73 10.04 13.32
C GLU A 47 -0.43 10.75 13.67
N ALA A 48 -0.48 12.09 13.64
CA ALA A 48 0.60 12.98 14.12
C ALA A 48 1.97 12.69 13.50
N ALA A 49 2.01 12.03 12.34
CA ALA A 49 3.26 11.77 11.65
C ALA A 49 3.65 12.96 10.78
N THR A 50 4.94 13.23 10.67
CA THR A 50 5.48 14.21 9.74
C THR A 50 5.99 13.49 8.49
N PHE A 51 6.26 14.23 7.40
CA PHE A 51 6.73 13.62 6.16
C PHE A 51 8.05 12.86 6.32
N ASP A 52 8.87 13.25 7.27
CA ASP A 52 10.17 12.62 7.52
C ASP A 52 10.14 11.59 8.66
N ALA A 53 8.96 11.34 9.25
CA ALA A 53 8.83 10.34 10.30
C ALA A 53 9.10 8.94 9.74
N GLU A 54 9.72 8.09 10.54
CA GLU A 54 9.89 6.69 10.17
C GLU A 54 8.59 5.94 10.46
N LEU A 55 7.94 5.50 9.39
CA LEU A 55 6.70 4.75 9.48
C LEU A 55 6.91 3.34 8.91
N PRO A 56 6.29 2.33 9.52
CA PRO A 56 6.33 0.99 8.94
C PRO A 56 5.74 0.98 7.54
N GLU A 57 6.38 0.25 6.63
CA GLU A 57 5.92 0.11 5.26
C GLU A 57 5.94 -1.35 4.86
N LEU A 58 5.08 -1.72 3.90
CA LEU A 58 5.14 -3.04 3.33
C LEU A 58 6.48 -3.24 2.63
N PRO A 59 7.07 -4.42 2.76
CA PRO A 59 8.31 -4.72 2.04
C PRO A 59 8.05 -4.86 0.54
N GLU A 60 9.09 -5.06 -0.23
CA GLU A 60 8.95 -5.40 -1.62
C GLU A 60 8.66 -6.89 -1.77
N PRO A 61 7.68 -7.28 -2.63
CA PRO A 61 7.45 -8.70 -2.90
C PRO A 61 8.59 -9.32 -3.68
N ASP A 62 8.56 -10.64 -3.82
CA ASP A 62 9.52 -11.33 -4.67
C ASP A 62 9.51 -10.74 -6.09
N ALA A 63 10.68 -10.62 -6.68
CA ALA A 63 10.83 -10.03 -8.02
C ALA A 63 10.01 -10.78 -9.08
N GLU A 64 9.73 -12.06 -8.87
CA GLU A 64 8.92 -12.84 -9.81
C GLU A 64 7.45 -12.48 -9.78
N LEU A 65 6.99 -11.90 -8.69
CA LEU A 65 5.58 -11.56 -8.51
C LEU A 65 5.23 -10.20 -9.10
N ILE A 66 6.21 -9.32 -9.26
CA ILE A 66 6.00 -7.95 -9.72
C ILE A 66 6.79 -7.65 -10.98
N THR A 67 6.33 -6.65 -11.75
CA THR A 67 6.95 -6.28 -13.02
C THR A 67 7.96 -5.15 -12.90
N ARG A 68 7.95 -4.43 -11.79
CA ARG A 68 8.82 -3.29 -11.54
C ARG A 68 8.92 -3.04 -10.04
N PRO A 69 9.90 -2.23 -9.58
CA PRO A 69 9.98 -1.88 -8.16
C PRO A 69 8.69 -1.23 -7.66
N VAL A 70 8.40 -1.44 -6.41
CA VAL A 70 7.23 -0.88 -5.73
C VAL A 70 7.33 0.64 -5.71
N HIS A 71 6.22 1.32 -5.95
CA HIS A 71 6.12 2.76 -5.79
C HIS A 71 5.59 3.08 -4.40
N ARG A 72 6.16 4.11 -3.77
CA ARG A 72 5.77 4.54 -2.43
C ARG A 72 5.62 6.05 -2.41
N TRP A 73 4.50 6.52 -1.86
CA TRP A 73 4.25 7.95 -1.70
C TRP A 73 3.68 8.22 -0.32
N ARG A 74 3.96 9.41 0.18
CA ARG A 74 3.38 9.91 1.42
C ARG A 74 2.51 11.10 1.10
N PHE A 75 1.40 11.19 1.82
CA PHE A 75 0.45 12.28 1.67
C PHE A 75 0.11 12.82 3.05
N GLU A 76 -0.14 14.13 3.12
CA GLU A 76 -0.68 14.73 4.31
C GLU A 76 -2.16 14.95 4.09
N SER A 77 -2.99 14.42 5.02
CA SER A 77 -4.42 14.69 4.96
C SER A 77 -4.67 16.11 5.45
N VAL A 78 -5.15 16.95 4.59
CA VAL A 78 -5.39 18.37 4.89
C VAL A 78 -6.83 18.61 5.27
N GLU A 79 -7.75 17.89 4.63
CA GLU A 79 -9.16 18.08 4.83
C GLU A 79 -9.92 16.81 4.42
N GLN A 80 -10.92 16.48 5.19
CA GLN A 80 -11.81 15.37 4.88
C GLN A 80 -13.24 15.87 4.96
N GLU A 81 -13.99 15.69 3.86
CA GLU A 81 -15.41 16.01 3.83
C GLU A 81 -16.22 14.73 3.85
N SER A 82 -17.27 14.72 4.69
CA SER A 82 -18.24 13.63 4.68
C SER A 82 -19.43 14.07 3.84
N VAL A 83 -19.75 13.27 2.83
CA VAL A 83 -20.91 13.52 1.98
C VAL A 83 -21.95 12.44 2.30
N GLU A 84 -23.13 12.86 2.68
CA GLU A 84 -24.25 11.97 3.00
C GLU A 84 -25.20 11.80 1.81
#